data_ad93faeafd7fbdad2d1eaede4cd3cbe5
#
_entry.id   ad93faeafd7fbdad2d1eaede4cd3cbe5
#
_cell.length_a   1.000
_cell.length_b   1.000
_cell.length_c   1.000
_cell.angle_alpha   90.00
_cell.angle_beta   90.00
_cell.angle_gamma   90.00
#
_symmetry.space_group_name_H-M   'P 1'
#
loop_
_entity.id
_entity.type
_entity.pdbx_description
1 polymer ?
#
loop_
_entity_poly.entity_id
_entity_poly.type
_entity_poly.pdbx_seq_one_letter_code
_entity_poly.pdbx_strand_id
1 'polypeptide(L)'
;MSVTAGVCSSHPPEAGVRARDLVSDFPTVTLDTPALEAARLLADRDLPGLIVVDDRNRPLTILPGTQVLRLAVPRYCQDDPALARVVDEAHADAFMRALGSKTVRECMPEQPRELAIAGSHATVLEMAALMARIHSPLVAVVDSGRLVGAVTLRALLDQVLAA
;
A
#
# COMPACT_ATOMS: atom_id res chain seq x y z
N MET A 1 5.28 41.63 51.50
CA MET A 1 6.03 41.24 50.29
C MET A 1 5.52 39.87 49.84
N SER A 2 4.54 39.89 48.95
CA SER A 2 3.93 38.65 48.42
C SER A 2 4.54 38.32 47.07
N VAL A 3 5.15 37.16 47.00
CA VAL A 3 5.65 36.61 45.74
C VAL A 3 4.57 35.70 45.19
N THR A 4 3.93 36.14 44.16
CA THR A 4 2.91 35.37 43.43
C THR A 4 3.63 34.36 42.54
N ALA A 5 3.53 33.08 42.91
CA ALA A 5 3.99 31.99 42.07
C ALA A 5 3.10 31.88 40.82
N GLY A 6 3.69 32.10 39.68
CA GLY A 6 3.05 31.87 38.39
C GLY A 6 2.76 30.39 38.19
N VAL A 7 1.47 30.08 38.03
CA VAL A 7 1.02 28.73 37.64
C VAL A 7 1.38 28.55 36.17
N CYS A 8 2.40 27.76 35.97
CA CYS A 8 2.72 27.26 34.63
C CYS A 8 1.63 26.27 34.23
N SER A 9 0.65 26.73 33.45
CA SER A 9 -0.34 25.86 32.82
C SER A 9 0.37 25.00 31.79
N SER A 10 0.79 23.81 32.21
CA SER A 10 1.16 22.75 31.31
C SER A 10 -0.13 22.28 30.61
N HIS A 11 -0.44 22.87 29.46
CA HIS A 11 -1.37 22.25 28.53
C HIS A 11 -0.76 20.91 28.16
N PRO A 12 -1.48 19.78 28.31
CA PRO A 12 -1.04 18.54 27.69
C PRO A 12 -0.93 18.81 26.19
N PRO A 13 0.09 18.31 25.50
CA PRO A 13 0.17 18.44 24.06
C PRO A 13 -1.13 17.87 23.49
N GLU A 14 -1.85 18.69 22.76
CA GLU A 14 -3.00 18.22 21.98
C GLU A 14 -2.53 16.98 21.26
N ALA A 15 -3.10 15.84 21.60
CA ALA A 15 -2.73 14.56 21.04
C ALA A 15 -3.20 14.56 19.57
N GLY A 16 -2.36 15.14 18.70
CA GLY A 16 -2.62 15.20 17.26
C GLY A 16 -2.88 13.80 16.73
N VAL A 17 -3.65 13.71 15.67
CA VAL A 17 -3.98 12.45 15.00
C VAL A 17 -2.70 11.68 14.65
N ARG A 18 -2.67 10.41 14.96
CA ARG A 18 -1.54 9.50 14.76
C ARG A 18 -1.91 8.38 13.79
N ALA A 19 -0.92 7.65 13.31
CA ALA A 19 -1.12 6.52 12.42
C ALA A 19 -2.15 5.52 12.96
N ARG A 20 -2.11 5.21 14.25
CA ARG A 20 -3.07 4.32 14.94
C ARG A 20 -4.53 4.76 14.83
N ASP A 21 -4.77 6.06 14.65
CA ASP A 21 -6.12 6.63 14.56
C ASP A 21 -6.67 6.56 13.13
N LEU A 22 -5.79 6.45 12.14
CA LEU A 22 -6.11 6.41 10.70
C LEU A 22 -5.93 5.03 10.07
N VAL A 23 -5.23 4.12 10.76
CA VAL A 23 -4.95 2.79 10.24
C VAL A 23 -6.26 2.01 10.03
N SER A 24 -6.36 1.38 8.88
CA SER A 24 -7.43 0.45 8.56
C SER A 24 -6.87 -0.94 8.28
N ASP A 25 -7.73 -1.96 8.46
CA ASP A 25 -7.40 -3.30 8.03
C ASP A 25 -7.14 -3.31 6.52
N PHE A 26 -6.00 -3.85 6.13
CA PHE A 26 -5.57 -3.84 4.75
C PHE A 26 -5.20 -5.26 4.32
N PRO A 27 -5.71 -5.76 3.19
CA PRO A 27 -5.42 -7.11 2.74
C PRO A 27 -3.94 -7.26 2.40
N THR A 28 -3.39 -8.38 2.81
CA THR A 28 -2.00 -8.75 2.57
C THR A 28 -1.92 -10.01 1.72
N VAL A 29 -0.81 -10.16 1.05
CA VAL A 29 -0.45 -11.38 0.32
C VAL A 29 0.96 -11.79 0.69
N THR A 30 1.28 -13.06 0.46
CA THR A 30 2.65 -13.56 0.55
C THR A 30 3.23 -13.73 -0.85
N LEU A 31 4.52 -13.99 -0.95
CA LEU A 31 5.16 -14.27 -2.23
C LEU A 31 4.61 -15.52 -2.92
N ASP A 32 4.07 -16.47 -2.15
CA ASP A 32 3.52 -17.72 -2.67
C ASP A 32 2.01 -17.66 -2.97
N THR A 33 1.37 -16.53 -2.67
CA THR A 33 -0.05 -16.31 -3.02
C THR A 33 -0.24 -16.40 -4.53
N PRO A 34 -1.26 -17.12 -5.02
CA PRO A 34 -1.58 -17.14 -6.46
C PRO A 34 -1.86 -15.74 -7.01
N ALA A 35 -1.32 -15.45 -8.18
CA ALA A 35 -1.50 -14.14 -8.82
C ALA A 35 -2.97 -13.82 -9.11
N LEU A 36 -3.78 -14.83 -9.42
CA LEU A 36 -5.23 -14.69 -9.62
C LEU A 36 -5.94 -14.23 -8.34
N GLU A 37 -5.56 -14.77 -7.18
CA GLU A 37 -6.10 -14.35 -5.88
C GLU A 37 -5.73 -12.90 -5.58
N ALA A 38 -4.47 -12.51 -5.82
CA ALA A 38 -4.03 -11.13 -5.68
C ALA A 38 -4.81 -10.18 -6.61
N ALA A 39 -5.05 -10.59 -7.86
CA ALA A 39 -5.85 -9.81 -8.81
C ALA A 39 -7.29 -9.62 -8.34
N ARG A 40 -7.92 -10.64 -7.78
CA ARG A 40 -9.27 -10.56 -7.21
C ARG A 40 -9.33 -9.61 -6.02
N LEU A 41 -8.37 -9.69 -5.09
CA LEU A 41 -8.30 -8.78 -3.94
C LEU A 41 -8.16 -7.32 -4.37
N LEU A 42 -7.36 -7.04 -5.40
CA LEU A 42 -7.21 -5.70 -5.96
C LEU A 42 -8.51 -5.18 -6.55
N ALA A 43 -9.21 -6.02 -7.31
CA ALA A 43 -10.45 -5.65 -7.98
C ALA A 43 -11.63 -5.49 -7.00
N ASP A 44 -11.81 -6.44 -6.09
CA ASP A 44 -12.95 -6.49 -5.18
C ASP A 44 -12.95 -5.33 -4.17
N ARG A 45 -11.78 -4.83 -3.82
CA ARG A 45 -11.62 -3.75 -2.84
C ARG A 45 -11.17 -2.42 -3.42
N ASP A 46 -11.05 -2.33 -4.74
CA ASP A 46 -10.57 -1.12 -5.45
C ASP A 46 -9.25 -0.59 -4.85
N LEU A 47 -8.27 -1.46 -4.73
CA LEU A 47 -7.00 -1.14 -4.09
C LEU A 47 -5.94 -0.69 -5.09
N PRO A 48 -5.10 0.28 -4.73
CA PRO A 48 -3.98 0.72 -5.57
C PRO A 48 -2.85 -0.31 -5.64
N GLY A 49 -2.79 -1.21 -4.68
CA GLY A 49 -1.79 -2.25 -4.54
C GLY A 49 -2.05 -3.12 -3.33
N LEU A 50 -1.25 -4.15 -3.15
CA LEU A 50 -1.29 -5.05 -2.00
C LEU A 50 0.03 -4.97 -1.23
N ILE A 51 -0.04 -5.15 0.07
CA ILE A 51 1.16 -5.28 0.90
C ILE A 51 1.59 -6.74 0.89
N VAL A 52 2.82 -6.99 0.47
CA VAL A 52 3.44 -8.31 0.53
C VAL A 52 4.11 -8.46 1.88
N VAL A 53 3.77 -9.52 2.59
CA VAL A 53 4.31 -9.84 3.91
C VAL A 53 5.05 -11.18 3.89
N ASP A 54 5.95 -11.36 4.86
CA ASP A 54 6.59 -12.65 5.09
C ASP A 54 5.73 -13.55 6.02
N ASP A 55 6.24 -14.72 6.35
CA ASP A 55 5.61 -15.70 7.23
C ASP A 55 5.42 -15.22 8.68
N ARG A 56 6.13 -14.16 9.07
CA ARG A 56 6.03 -13.49 10.37
C ARG A 56 5.17 -12.23 10.35
N ASN A 57 4.41 -12.01 9.27
CA ASN A 57 3.58 -10.81 9.05
C ASN A 57 4.38 -9.51 9.05
N ARG A 58 5.64 -9.55 8.60
CA ARG A 58 6.45 -8.35 8.40
C ARG A 58 6.27 -7.85 6.97
N PRO A 59 6.00 -6.57 6.76
CA PRO A 59 5.84 -6.02 5.43
C PRO A 59 7.18 -6.02 4.68
N LEU A 60 7.17 -6.56 3.46
CA LEU A 60 8.33 -6.65 2.59
C LEU A 60 8.33 -5.56 1.53
N THR A 61 7.22 -5.43 0.83
CA THR A 61 7.08 -4.52 -0.31
C THR A 61 5.61 -4.30 -0.65
N ILE A 62 5.36 -3.41 -1.58
CA ILE A 62 4.06 -3.21 -2.20
C ILE A 62 4.03 -3.87 -3.58
N LEU A 63 2.94 -4.57 -3.88
CA LEU A 63 2.61 -5.08 -5.21
C LEU A 63 1.58 -4.14 -5.84
N PRO A 64 1.97 -3.23 -6.74
CA PRO A 64 1.02 -2.42 -7.47
C PRO A 64 0.17 -3.27 -8.42
N GLY A 65 -1.09 -2.90 -8.62
CA GLY A 65 -1.98 -3.61 -9.54
C GLY A 65 -1.45 -3.70 -10.97
N THR A 66 -0.69 -2.69 -11.41
CA THR A 66 -0.02 -2.69 -12.71
C THR A 66 1.01 -3.81 -12.90
N GLN A 67 1.63 -4.28 -11.82
CA GLN A 67 2.57 -5.41 -11.90
C GLN A 67 1.86 -6.74 -12.14
N VAL A 68 0.66 -6.89 -11.60
CA VAL A 68 -0.19 -8.06 -11.88
C VAL A 68 -0.61 -8.06 -13.35
N LEU A 69 -0.97 -6.91 -13.90
CA LEU A 69 -1.31 -6.77 -15.31
C LEU A 69 -0.14 -7.10 -16.24
N ARG A 70 1.09 -6.80 -15.86
CA ARG A 70 2.28 -7.11 -16.69
C ARG A 70 2.42 -8.57 -17.03
N LEU A 71 2.04 -9.48 -16.13
CA LEU A 71 2.09 -10.92 -16.41
C LEU A 71 1.15 -11.33 -17.53
N ALA A 72 0.12 -10.59 -17.69
CA ALA A 72 -1.02 -10.95 -18.49
C ALA A 72 -1.01 -10.31 -19.86
N VAL A 73 -0.44 -9.12 -19.98
CA VAL A 73 -0.34 -8.41 -21.24
C VAL A 73 0.91 -8.86 -21.99
N PRO A 74 0.80 -9.32 -23.25
CA PRO A 74 1.96 -9.68 -24.05
C PRO A 74 2.96 -8.52 -24.13
N ARG A 75 4.25 -8.84 -24.14
CA ARG A 75 5.33 -7.84 -24.10
C ARG A 75 5.23 -6.85 -25.26
N TYR A 76 4.90 -7.34 -26.45
CA TYR A 76 4.73 -6.46 -27.62
C TYR A 76 3.57 -5.47 -27.49
N CYS A 77 2.50 -5.82 -26.73
CA CYS A 77 1.41 -4.89 -26.40
C CYS A 77 1.80 -3.88 -25.31
N GLN A 78 2.77 -4.20 -24.48
CA GLN A 78 3.32 -3.27 -23.49
C GLN A 78 4.20 -2.22 -24.17
N ASP A 79 4.95 -2.64 -25.20
CA ASP A 79 5.84 -1.76 -25.97
C ASP A 79 5.05 -0.85 -26.93
N ASP A 80 3.96 -1.37 -27.51
CA ASP A 80 3.04 -0.62 -28.37
C ASP A 80 1.57 -0.98 -28.04
N PRO A 81 0.89 -0.16 -27.23
CA PRO A 81 -0.50 -0.40 -26.85
C PRO A 81 -1.49 -0.45 -28.04
N ALA A 82 -1.12 0.13 -29.20
CA ALA A 82 -1.98 0.07 -30.39
C ALA A 82 -2.14 -1.36 -30.90
N LEU A 83 -1.17 -2.24 -30.68
CA LEU A 83 -1.24 -3.66 -31.03
C LEU A 83 -2.30 -4.42 -30.24
N ALA A 84 -2.65 -3.95 -29.05
CA ALA A 84 -3.70 -4.55 -28.24
C ALA A 84 -5.10 -4.46 -28.87
N ARG A 85 -5.30 -3.53 -29.81
CA ARG A 85 -6.58 -3.36 -30.53
C ARG A 85 -6.88 -4.50 -31.50
N VAL A 86 -5.87 -5.27 -31.87
CA VAL A 86 -5.97 -6.38 -32.85
C VAL A 86 -6.14 -7.73 -32.13
N VAL A 87 -6.05 -7.72 -30.81
CA VAL A 87 -6.11 -8.92 -29.96
C VAL A 87 -7.55 -9.26 -29.64
N ASP A 88 -7.97 -10.48 -29.96
CA ASP A 88 -9.34 -10.97 -29.80
C ASP A 88 -9.64 -11.57 -28.43
N GLU A 89 -10.88 -12.02 -28.21
CA GLU A 89 -11.34 -12.64 -26.94
C GLU A 89 -10.54 -13.90 -26.54
N ALA A 90 -9.92 -14.60 -27.47
CA ALA A 90 -9.09 -15.77 -27.15
C ALA A 90 -7.90 -15.41 -26.25
N HIS A 91 -7.46 -14.17 -26.28
CA HIS A 91 -6.40 -13.66 -25.44
C HIS A 91 -6.85 -13.36 -24.01
N ALA A 92 -8.14 -13.07 -23.79
CA ALA A 92 -8.69 -12.92 -22.42
C ALA A 92 -8.61 -14.24 -21.65
N ASP A 93 -8.87 -15.36 -22.29
CA ASP A 93 -8.72 -16.69 -21.69
C ASP A 93 -7.25 -17.03 -21.41
N ALA A 94 -6.35 -16.64 -22.30
CA ALA A 94 -4.91 -16.78 -22.09
C ALA A 94 -4.41 -15.93 -20.91
N PHE A 95 -4.97 -14.74 -20.75
CA PHE A 95 -4.72 -13.85 -19.60
C PHE A 95 -5.10 -14.54 -18.28
N MET A 96 -6.31 -15.06 -18.18
CA MET A 96 -6.78 -15.73 -16.97
C MET A 96 -5.96 -16.99 -16.66
N ARG A 97 -5.55 -17.74 -17.68
CA ARG A 97 -4.67 -18.90 -17.52
C ARG A 97 -3.26 -18.50 -17.06
N ALA A 98 -2.71 -17.43 -17.58
CA ALA A 98 -1.41 -16.91 -17.16
C ALA A 98 -1.42 -16.50 -15.68
N LEU A 99 -2.46 -15.80 -15.23
CA LEU A 99 -2.63 -15.45 -13.82
C LEU A 99 -2.85 -16.69 -12.94
N GLY A 100 -3.58 -17.69 -13.41
CA GLY A 100 -3.87 -18.91 -12.66
C GLY A 100 -2.65 -19.80 -12.41
N SER A 101 -1.62 -19.72 -13.25
CA SER A 101 -0.39 -20.52 -13.14
C SER A 101 0.78 -19.81 -12.45
N LYS A 102 0.62 -18.54 -12.10
CA LYS A 102 1.67 -17.68 -11.54
C LYS A 102 1.41 -17.35 -10.06
N THR A 103 2.49 -17.01 -9.36
CA THR A 103 2.43 -16.53 -7.98
C THR A 103 2.81 -15.05 -7.89
N VAL A 104 2.54 -14.43 -6.75
CA VAL A 104 2.96 -13.04 -6.47
C VAL A 104 4.47 -12.87 -6.68
N ARG A 105 5.27 -13.87 -6.32
CA ARG A 105 6.73 -13.85 -6.54
C ARG A 105 7.09 -13.58 -7.99
N GLU A 106 6.39 -14.18 -8.92
CA GLU A 106 6.62 -14.01 -10.37
C GLU A 106 6.08 -12.67 -10.89
N CYS A 107 5.15 -12.04 -10.17
CA CYS A 107 4.66 -10.68 -10.46
C CYS A 107 5.67 -9.60 -10.04
N MET A 108 6.56 -9.91 -9.09
CA MET A 108 7.46 -8.92 -8.54
C MET A 108 8.47 -8.44 -9.60
N PRO A 109 8.76 -7.13 -9.65
CA PRO A 109 9.84 -6.62 -10.50
C PRO A 109 11.20 -7.08 -9.94
N GLU A 110 12.24 -7.08 -10.76
CA GLU A 110 13.60 -7.39 -10.34
C GLU A 110 14.08 -6.51 -9.19
N GLN A 111 13.64 -5.25 -9.18
CA GLN A 111 13.86 -4.31 -8.09
C GLN A 111 12.49 -4.00 -7.43
N PRO A 112 12.17 -4.64 -6.30
CA PRO A 112 10.94 -4.35 -5.56
C PRO A 112 10.86 -2.88 -5.17
N ARG A 113 9.66 -2.32 -5.21
CA ARG A 113 9.44 -0.96 -4.77
C ARG A 113 9.65 -0.84 -3.27
N GLU A 114 10.26 0.26 -2.87
CA GLU A 114 10.35 0.63 -1.46
C GLU A 114 8.93 0.82 -0.91
N LEU A 115 8.67 0.20 0.24
CA LEU A 115 7.41 0.36 0.94
C LEU A 115 7.55 1.44 2.01
N ALA A 116 6.61 2.38 2.01
CA ALA A 116 6.51 3.34 3.10
C ALA A 116 6.05 2.63 4.38
N ILE A 117 6.86 2.67 5.41
CA ILE A 117 6.60 2.02 6.71
C ILE A 117 6.64 3.06 7.81
N ALA A 118 5.65 3.06 8.68
CA ALA A 118 5.58 3.93 9.84
C ALA A 118 5.14 3.15 11.09
N GLY A 119 5.55 3.62 12.26
CA GLY A 119 5.05 3.09 13.53
C GLY A 119 3.65 3.64 13.87
N SER A 120 2.98 3.00 14.79
CA SER A 120 1.62 3.38 15.24
C SER A 120 1.53 4.81 15.80
N HIS A 121 2.63 5.37 16.26
CA HIS A 121 2.69 6.73 16.81
C HIS A 121 3.11 7.81 15.80
N ALA A 122 3.37 7.43 14.55
CA ALA A 122 3.76 8.39 13.51
C ALA A 122 2.69 9.47 13.32
N THR A 123 3.12 10.69 13.08
CA THR A 123 2.23 11.82 12.84
C THR A 123 1.71 11.83 11.41
N VAL A 124 0.63 12.57 11.18
CA VAL A 124 0.09 12.81 9.83
C VAL A 124 1.17 13.37 8.91
N LEU A 125 1.97 14.33 9.40
CA LEU A 125 3.03 14.94 8.61
C LEU A 125 4.16 13.96 8.26
N GLU A 126 4.54 13.08 9.19
CA GLU A 126 5.54 12.03 8.92
C GLU A 126 5.05 11.06 7.84
N MET A 127 3.81 10.62 7.93
CA MET A 127 3.21 9.75 6.91
C MET A 127 3.11 10.43 5.55
N ALA A 128 2.69 11.69 5.53
CA ALA A 128 2.61 12.49 4.30
C ALA A 128 4.00 12.64 3.65
N ALA A 129 5.02 12.92 4.45
CA ALA A 129 6.40 13.04 3.97
C ALA A 129 6.92 11.71 3.39
N LEU A 130 6.62 10.58 4.03
CA LEU A 130 6.98 9.25 3.52
C LEU A 130 6.29 8.95 2.19
N MET A 131 4.99 9.18 2.09
CA MET A 131 4.24 9.00 0.84
C MET A 131 4.79 9.85 -0.29
N ALA A 132 5.06 11.12 -0.01
CA ALA A 132 5.60 12.06 -1.00
C ALA A 132 6.99 11.65 -1.47
N ARG A 133 7.87 11.26 -0.56
CA ARG A 133 9.24 10.84 -0.88
C ARG A 133 9.29 9.57 -1.69
N ILE A 134 8.51 8.56 -1.32
CA ILE A 134 8.54 7.23 -1.93
C ILE A 134 7.56 7.12 -3.11
N HIS A 135 6.69 8.12 -3.31
CA HIS A 135 5.59 8.09 -4.28
C HIS A 135 4.68 6.87 -4.06
N SER A 136 4.39 6.57 -2.80
CA SER A 136 3.52 5.46 -2.41
C SER A 136 2.10 5.95 -2.11
N PRO A 137 1.06 5.25 -2.60
CA PRO A 137 -0.32 5.59 -2.31
C PRO A 137 -0.78 5.14 -0.91
N LEU A 138 0.09 4.47 -0.17
CA LEU A 138 -0.20 3.98 1.18
C LEU A 138 1.07 3.91 2.04
N VAL A 139 0.87 3.91 3.36
CA VAL A 139 1.89 3.64 4.37
C VAL A 139 1.50 2.39 5.14
N ALA A 140 2.38 1.42 5.21
CA ALA A 140 2.21 0.27 6.09
C ALA A 140 2.47 0.69 7.53
N VAL A 141 1.53 0.43 8.43
CA VAL A 141 1.68 0.71 9.85
C VAL A 141 2.11 -0.56 10.56
N VAL A 142 3.21 -0.47 11.28
CA VAL A 142 3.79 -1.60 12.00
C VAL A 142 3.84 -1.33 13.51
N ASP A 143 3.73 -2.40 14.27
CA ASP A 143 4.00 -2.43 15.69
C ASP A 143 4.88 -3.64 15.99
N SER A 144 6.01 -3.40 16.66
CA SER A 144 7.02 -4.44 16.93
C SER A 144 7.46 -5.22 15.68
N GLY A 145 7.56 -4.52 14.54
CA GLY A 145 7.97 -5.08 13.23
C GLY A 145 6.86 -5.84 12.49
N ARG A 146 5.68 -6.00 13.07
CA ARG A 146 4.54 -6.68 12.45
C ARG A 146 3.55 -5.69 11.88
N LEU A 147 2.96 -6.02 10.76
CA LEU A 147 1.94 -5.20 10.12
C LEU A 147 0.67 -5.17 10.99
N VAL A 148 0.20 -3.96 11.28
CA VAL A 148 -1.08 -3.71 11.96
C VAL A 148 -2.17 -3.40 10.93
N GLY A 149 -1.81 -2.70 9.87
CA GLY A 149 -2.70 -2.29 8.80
C GLY A 149 -2.01 -1.25 7.92
N ALA A 150 -2.79 -0.46 7.20
CA ALA A 150 -2.27 0.59 6.35
C ALA A 150 -3.06 1.89 6.49
N VAL A 151 -2.39 3.01 6.22
CA VAL A 151 -3.01 4.31 6.03
C VAL A 151 -2.93 4.64 4.54
N THR A 152 -4.08 4.83 3.91
CA THR A 152 -4.16 5.17 2.49
C THR A 152 -3.98 6.68 2.28
N LEU A 153 -3.57 7.06 1.07
CA LEU A 153 -3.50 8.46 0.66
C LEU A 153 -4.85 9.17 0.87
N ARG A 154 -5.95 8.49 0.57
CA ARG A 154 -7.30 9.03 0.77
C ARG A 154 -7.55 9.37 2.24
N ALA A 155 -7.31 8.42 3.15
CA ALA A 155 -7.51 8.66 4.58
C ALA A 155 -6.67 9.83 5.11
N LEU A 156 -5.44 9.96 4.59
CA LEU A 156 -4.55 11.06 4.96
C LEU A 156 -5.05 12.41 4.41
N LEU A 157 -5.49 12.44 3.16
CA LEU A 157 -6.04 13.67 2.55
C LEU A 157 -7.33 14.08 3.24
N ASP A 158 -8.23 13.17 3.54
CA ASP A 158 -9.47 13.46 4.27
C ASP A 158 -9.15 14.11 5.63
N GLN A 159 -8.12 13.63 6.32
CA GLN A 159 -7.68 14.22 7.59
C GLN A 159 -7.08 15.63 7.42
N VAL A 160 -6.26 15.83 6.40
CA VAL A 160 -5.63 17.15 6.13
C VAL A 160 -6.66 18.17 5.70
N LEU A 161 -7.66 17.77 4.90
CA LEU A 161 -8.70 18.68 4.39
C LEU A 161 -9.79 18.96 5.44
N ALA A 162 -9.93 18.13 6.46
CA ALA A 162 -10.87 18.33 7.56
C ALA A 162 -10.34 19.28 8.66
N ALA A 163 -9.06 19.60 8.61
CA ALA A 163 -8.37 20.42 9.62
C ALA A 163 -8.60 21.92 9.43
#